data_d86a1821ee30bdcca990da22257cf3a8
#
_entry.id   d86a1821ee30bdcca990da22257cf3a8
#
_cell.length_a   1.000
_cell.length_b   1.000
_cell.length_c   1.000
_cell.angle_alpha   90.00
_cell.angle_beta   90.00
_cell.angle_gamma   90.00
#
_symmetry.space_group_name_H-M   'P 1'
#
loop_
_entity.id
_entity.type
_entity.pdbx_description
1 polymer ?
#
loop_
_entity_poly.entity_id
_entity_poly.type
_entity_poly.pdbx_seq_one_letter_code
_entity_poly.pdbx_strand_id
1 'polypeptide(L)'
;MRIVSTLASLLFVFLGLHLPWLANAANAASGRYLEVTYPPSQNTNELVLGVTYRLWIPEGAKTIRGVIVHQHGCGVGSRKGAETGAQDLHWQALAKKWDCALLAPSYHQEEKDNCRLWCDPRNGSHKTFLRGLADFAKQSGHPELERAPWCLWGHSGGGFWASIMQTMYPERIVGIWFRSGTAFETWERGDIPKPEISTAAYSVPMMMNPGVKENGDKRFNGAWTGSLAMFKAYRAKGAPVGFAPDPRTNHETGDSRYLAIPFFDACLKLRLPEAGGKTQVLKPVDQKTAWLAELLSDSAQSAASFKGDRKTSVWLPDANFAIAWKQYVKTGATEDNTPPPAPTDLKATTKADGINLTWQAETDFESGLTAFIIQRDGEMLAQFPEKPQNKFGRPLFQNMTYGDTPVAPLLDFQFTDKTAKLGAKHEYRIVTVNSVGKQSPPSQGAAIGR
;
A
#
# COMPACT_ATOMS: atom_id res chain seq x y z
N MET A 1 38.64 -30.43 -60.77
CA MET A 1 37.66 -31.09 -59.86
C MET A 1 37.68 -30.31 -58.54
N ARG A 2 36.74 -29.37 -58.39
CA ARG A 2 36.62 -28.54 -57.18
C ARG A 2 35.38 -29.02 -56.43
N ILE A 3 35.59 -29.48 -55.19
CA ILE A 3 34.52 -29.91 -54.31
C ILE A 3 34.05 -28.67 -53.54
N VAL A 4 32.83 -28.27 -53.71
CA VAL A 4 32.17 -27.22 -52.95
C VAL A 4 31.45 -27.87 -51.77
N SER A 5 31.91 -27.62 -50.56
CA SER A 5 31.25 -28.02 -49.33
C SER A 5 30.27 -26.92 -48.86
N THR A 6 29.01 -27.22 -48.92
CA THR A 6 27.92 -26.38 -48.37
C THR A 6 27.78 -26.64 -46.86
N LEU A 7 28.11 -25.66 -46.04
CA LEU A 7 27.77 -25.65 -44.60
C LEU A 7 26.30 -25.21 -44.47
N ALA A 8 25.46 -26.10 -43.97
CA ALA A 8 24.11 -25.78 -43.52
C ALA A 8 24.18 -25.29 -42.08
N SER A 9 23.88 -24.01 -41.84
CA SER A 9 23.73 -23.44 -40.48
C SER A 9 22.35 -23.79 -39.94
N LEU A 10 22.30 -24.67 -38.97
CA LEU A 10 21.08 -24.94 -38.16
C LEU A 10 20.90 -23.78 -37.20
N LEU A 11 19.84 -23.01 -37.42
CA LEU A 11 19.36 -21.97 -36.49
C LEU A 11 18.52 -22.66 -35.40
N PHE A 12 19.10 -22.85 -34.21
CA PHE A 12 18.32 -23.29 -33.04
C PHE A 12 17.53 -22.09 -32.51
N VAL A 13 16.22 -22.06 -32.79
CA VAL A 13 15.30 -21.16 -32.13
C VAL A 13 14.99 -21.76 -30.76
N PHE A 14 15.57 -21.21 -29.71
CA PHE A 14 15.15 -21.50 -28.34
C PHE A 14 13.80 -20.81 -28.11
N LEU A 15 12.70 -21.55 -28.27
CA LEU A 15 11.42 -21.19 -27.66
C LEU A 15 11.57 -21.40 -26.17
N GLY A 16 11.87 -20.35 -25.45
CA GLY A 16 11.77 -20.30 -23.99
C GLY A 16 10.30 -20.43 -23.62
N LEU A 17 9.87 -21.65 -23.27
CA LEU A 17 8.63 -21.88 -22.54
C LEU A 17 8.75 -21.21 -21.17
N HIS A 18 8.31 -19.96 -21.06
CA HIS A 18 8.00 -19.37 -19.78
C HIS A 18 6.75 -20.10 -19.24
N LEU A 19 6.98 -21.14 -18.46
CA LEU A 19 5.94 -21.69 -17.59
C LEU A 19 5.50 -20.54 -16.67
N PRO A 20 4.22 -20.16 -16.63
CA PRO A 20 3.73 -19.21 -15.66
C PRO A 20 3.95 -19.83 -14.28
N TRP A 21 4.67 -19.14 -13.44
CA TRP A 21 4.83 -19.48 -12.03
C TRP A 21 3.48 -19.26 -11.34
N LEU A 22 2.57 -20.21 -11.53
CA LEU A 22 1.36 -20.36 -10.74
C LEU A 22 1.80 -20.93 -9.39
N ALA A 23 2.44 -20.11 -8.56
CA ALA A 23 2.50 -20.38 -7.15
C ALA A 23 1.06 -20.27 -6.64
N ASN A 24 0.47 -21.41 -6.27
CA ASN A 24 -0.75 -21.48 -5.50
C ASN A 24 -0.50 -20.85 -4.13
N ALA A 25 -0.61 -19.53 -4.02
CA ALA A 25 -0.84 -18.85 -2.76
C ALA A 25 -2.31 -19.12 -2.38
N ALA A 26 -2.63 -20.36 -2.05
CA ALA A 26 -4.01 -20.81 -1.92
C ALA A 26 -4.67 -20.41 -0.60
N ASN A 27 -3.95 -19.82 0.38
CA ASN A 27 -4.47 -19.71 1.75
C ASN A 27 -4.21 -18.38 2.47
N ALA A 28 -3.52 -17.43 1.86
CA ALA A 28 -3.43 -16.07 2.39
C ALA A 28 -4.47 -15.20 1.70
N ALA A 29 -4.91 -14.11 2.27
CA ALA A 29 -6.02 -13.24 1.84
C ALA A 29 -6.56 -13.55 0.43
N SER A 30 -7.76 -14.08 0.34
CA SER A 30 -8.37 -14.57 -0.90
C SER A 30 -8.39 -13.49 -1.99
N GLY A 31 -7.62 -13.71 -3.08
CA GLY A 31 -7.50 -12.78 -4.19
C GLY A 31 -6.58 -13.27 -5.29
N ARG A 32 -6.54 -12.53 -6.39
CA ARG A 32 -5.74 -12.87 -7.56
C ARG A 32 -4.59 -11.90 -7.76
N TYR A 33 -3.38 -12.43 -7.93
CA TYR A 33 -2.19 -11.67 -8.28
C TYR A 33 -1.97 -11.67 -9.79
N LEU A 34 -1.62 -10.51 -10.34
CA LEU A 34 -1.27 -10.29 -11.73
C LEU A 34 0.04 -9.52 -11.80
N GLU A 35 0.79 -9.73 -12.88
CA GLU A 35 2.06 -9.05 -13.10
C GLU A 35 2.20 -8.63 -14.57
N VAL A 36 2.74 -7.43 -14.80
CA VAL A 36 3.19 -6.96 -16.12
C VAL A 36 4.57 -6.36 -15.98
N THR A 37 5.46 -6.65 -16.93
CA THR A 37 6.82 -6.14 -16.97
C THR A 37 7.08 -5.45 -18.31
N TYR A 38 7.68 -4.26 -18.24
CA TYR A 38 8.11 -3.50 -19.41
C TYR A 38 9.64 -3.34 -19.39
N PRO A 39 10.32 -3.62 -20.50
CA PRO A 39 11.75 -3.37 -20.64
C PRO A 39 12.05 -1.87 -20.68
N PRO A 40 13.32 -1.46 -20.48
CA PRO A 40 13.77 -0.10 -20.72
C PRO A 40 13.47 0.34 -22.16
N SER A 41 13.00 1.59 -22.33
CA SER A 41 12.81 2.18 -23.65
C SER A 41 14.05 2.96 -24.11
N GLN A 42 14.31 2.96 -25.42
CA GLN A 42 15.32 3.81 -26.06
C GLN A 42 14.72 5.12 -26.60
N ASN A 43 13.39 5.27 -26.54
CA ASN A 43 12.69 6.43 -27.05
C ASN A 43 12.72 7.58 -26.04
N THR A 44 12.91 8.80 -26.53
CA THR A 44 12.76 10.02 -25.72
C THR A 44 11.32 10.14 -25.22
N ASN A 45 11.14 10.63 -24.00
CA ASN A 45 9.82 10.75 -23.32
C ASN A 45 9.14 9.41 -22.99
N GLU A 46 9.86 8.32 -23.00
CA GLU A 46 9.46 7.03 -22.46
C GLU A 46 10.39 6.63 -21.30
N LEU A 47 9.94 5.69 -20.48
CA LEU A 47 10.71 5.26 -19.32
C LEU A 47 11.97 4.50 -19.76
N VAL A 48 13.13 5.06 -19.45
CA VAL A 48 14.44 4.48 -19.77
C VAL A 48 14.86 3.36 -18.82
N LEU A 49 14.07 3.09 -17.77
CA LEU A 49 14.25 1.98 -16.84
C LEU A 49 13.23 0.88 -17.15
N GLY A 50 13.60 -0.36 -16.88
CA GLY A 50 12.61 -1.43 -16.79
C GLY A 50 11.68 -1.21 -15.59
N VAL A 51 10.45 -1.69 -15.68
CA VAL A 51 9.49 -1.65 -14.56
C VAL A 51 8.62 -2.90 -14.56
N THR A 52 8.39 -3.44 -13.38
CA THR A 52 7.41 -4.49 -13.11
C THR A 52 6.31 -3.92 -12.23
N TYR A 53 5.06 -4.08 -12.66
CA TYR A 53 3.89 -3.78 -11.83
C TYR A 53 3.27 -5.08 -11.35
N ARG A 54 2.95 -5.15 -10.04
CA ARG A 54 2.16 -6.23 -9.45
C ARG A 54 0.85 -5.69 -8.95
N LEU A 55 -0.22 -6.38 -9.30
CA LEU A 55 -1.58 -6.05 -8.93
C LEU A 55 -2.21 -7.20 -8.16
N TRP A 56 -2.82 -6.91 -7.03
CA TRP A 56 -3.72 -7.80 -6.33
C TRP A 56 -5.17 -7.33 -6.48
N ILE A 57 -6.06 -8.27 -6.78
CA ILE A 57 -7.50 -8.05 -6.92
C ILE A 57 -8.21 -8.91 -5.87
N PRO A 58 -9.09 -8.35 -5.00
CA PRO A 58 -9.82 -9.13 -4.01
C PRO A 58 -10.76 -10.13 -4.68
N GLU A 59 -10.86 -11.33 -4.11
CA GLU A 59 -11.78 -12.36 -4.58
C GLU A 59 -13.23 -11.87 -4.44
N GLY A 60 -14.05 -12.19 -5.43
CA GLY A 60 -15.49 -11.85 -5.44
C GLY A 60 -15.81 -10.41 -5.82
N ALA A 61 -14.83 -9.53 -6.03
CA ALA A 61 -15.08 -8.18 -6.52
C ALA A 61 -15.71 -8.24 -7.93
N LYS A 62 -16.93 -7.74 -8.07
CA LYS A 62 -17.67 -7.71 -9.36
C LYS A 62 -17.20 -6.57 -10.25
N THR A 63 -16.76 -5.48 -9.66
CA THR A 63 -16.27 -4.28 -10.33
C THR A 63 -15.18 -3.65 -9.48
N ILE A 64 -14.04 -3.35 -10.09
CA ILE A 64 -12.95 -2.66 -9.38
C ILE A 64 -13.23 -1.17 -9.37
N ARG A 65 -13.44 -0.62 -8.17
CA ARG A 65 -13.89 0.76 -7.95
C ARG A 65 -12.75 1.77 -7.87
N GLY A 66 -11.53 1.29 -7.64
CA GLY A 66 -10.33 2.12 -7.54
C GLY A 66 -9.06 1.28 -7.50
N VAL A 67 -7.92 1.95 -7.54
CA VAL A 67 -6.60 1.32 -7.39
C VAL A 67 -5.84 2.04 -6.27
N ILE A 68 -5.41 1.28 -5.27
CA ILE A 68 -4.49 1.76 -4.24
C ILE A 68 -3.09 1.53 -4.78
N VAL A 69 -2.32 2.60 -4.96
CA VAL A 69 -0.95 2.56 -5.48
C VAL A 69 0.01 2.77 -4.33
N HIS A 70 0.77 1.73 -3.99
CA HIS A 70 1.79 1.78 -2.95
C HIS A 70 3.16 2.01 -3.58
N GLN A 71 3.61 3.28 -3.63
CA GLN A 71 4.84 3.71 -4.28
C GLN A 71 5.94 4.04 -3.28
N HIS A 72 6.94 3.19 -3.19
CA HIS A 72 8.09 3.44 -2.30
C HIS A 72 9.11 4.41 -2.90
N GLY A 73 10.11 4.70 -2.06
CA GLY A 73 11.17 5.65 -2.35
C GLY A 73 12.22 5.15 -3.33
N CYS A 74 13.22 5.98 -3.54
CA CYS A 74 14.33 5.77 -4.47
C CYS A 74 15.28 4.65 -4.02
N GLY A 75 16.15 4.22 -4.94
CA GLY A 75 17.20 3.23 -4.67
C GLY A 75 16.67 1.80 -4.60
N VAL A 76 17.27 0.99 -3.74
CA VAL A 76 16.93 -0.43 -3.58
C VAL A 76 15.45 -0.63 -3.20
N GLY A 77 14.84 0.32 -2.48
CA GLY A 77 13.42 0.30 -2.15
C GLY A 77 12.54 0.29 -3.40
N SER A 78 12.83 1.13 -4.41
CA SER A 78 12.07 1.17 -5.66
C SER A 78 12.19 -0.10 -6.48
N ARG A 79 13.31 -0.82 -6.34
CA ARG A 79 13.58 -2.07 -7.06
C ARG A 79 12.91 -3.28 -6.42
N LYS A 80 12.92 -3.35 -5.09
CA LYS A 80 12.42 -4.51 -4.33
C LYS A 80 10.99 -4.34 -3.82
N GLY A 81 10.54 -3.14 -3.62
CA GLY A 81 9.30 -2.88 -2.92
C GLY A 81 8.06 -3.42 -3.60
N ALA A 82 8.04 -3.53 -4.92
CA ALA A 82 6.91 -4.12 -5.61
C ALA A 82 6.93 -5.65 -5.61
N GLU A 83 8.06 -6.26 -5.34
CA GLU A 83 8.10 -7.74 -5.28
C GLU A 83 7.09 -8.26 -4.25
N THR A 84 6.83 -7.48 -3.20
CA THR A 84 5.98 -7.87 -2.06
C THR A 84 4.87 -6.86 -1.73
N GLY A 85 4.92 -5.65 -2.27
CA GLY A 85 3.97 -4.58 -1.88
C GLY A 85 2.50 -4.92 -2.17
N ALA A 86 2.21 -5.64 -3.27
CA ALA A 86 0.87 -6.13 -3.57
C ALA A 86 0.44 -7.30 -2.66
N GLN A 87 1.34 -7.86 -1.87
CA GLN A 87 1.09 -8.95 -0.92
C GLN A 87 0.94 -8.45 0.53
N ASP A 88 0.90 -7.13 0.75
CA ASP A 88 0.73 -6.54 2.07
C ASP A 88 -0.72 -6.71 2.54
N LEU A 89 -0.90 -7.53 3.56
CA LEU A 89 -2.20 -7.91 4.10
C LEU A 89 -3.01 -6.72 4.62
N HIS A 90 -2.36 -5.72 5.21
CA HIS A 90 -3.06 -4.56 5.76
C HIS A 90 -3.56 -3.62 4.66
N TRP A 91 -2.76 -3.40 3.60
CA TRP A 91 -3.19 -2.67 2.42
C TRP A 91 -4.24 -3.44 1.60
N GLN A 92 -4.17 -4.78 1.58
CA GLN A 92 -5.20 -5.63 0.98
C GLN A 92 -6.54 -5.54 1.72
N ALA A 93 -6.54 -5.38 3.06
CA ALA A 93 -7.76 -5.18 3.84
C ALA A 93 -8.49 -3.88 3.43
N LEU A 94 -7.76 -2.78 3.24
CA LEU A 94 -8.34 -1.54 2.69
C LEU A 94 -8.88 -1.74 1.28
N ALA A 95 -8.10 -2.39 0.41
CA ALA A 95 -8.51 -2.64 -0.97
C ALA A 95 -9.78 -3.49 -1.03
N LYS A 96 -9.85 -4.58 -0.25
CA LYS A 96 -11.02 -5.46 -0.15
C LYS A 96 -12.27 -4.71 0.32
N LYS A 97 -12.14 -3.89 1.37
CA LYS A 97 -13.26 -3.09 1.93
C LYS A 97 -13.96 -2.22 0.87
N TRP A 98 -13.22 -1.75 -0.13
CA TRP A 98 -13.71 -0.81 -1.13
C TRP A 98 -13.83 -1.38 -2.55
N ASP A 99 -13.70 -2.69 -2.73
CA ASP A 99 -13.60 -3.32 -4.05
C ASP A 99 -12.52 -2.65 -4.93
N CYS A 100 -11.40 -2.29 -4.33
CA CYS A 100 -10.25 -1.72 -5.01
C CYS A 100 -9.20 -2.78 -5.30
N ALA A 101 -8.34 -2.53 -6.28
CA ALA A 101 -7.12 -3.29 -6.46
C ALA A 101 -5.96 -2.65 -5.69
N LEU A 102 -4.96 -3.44 -5.29
CA LEU A 102 -3.69 -2.97 -4.72
C LEU A 102 -2.58 -3.14 -5.74
N LEU A 103 -1.90 -2.04 -6.08
CA LEU A 103 -0.83 -2.00 -7.07
C LEU A 103 0.47 -1.55 -6.44
N ALA A 104 1.56 -2.26 -6.74
CA ALA A 104 2.91 -1.90 -6.34
C ALA A 104 3.86 -1.95 -7.55
N PRO A 105 4.55 -0.84 -7.90
CA PRO A 105 5.55 -0.81 -8.97
C PRO A 105 6.94 -1.16 -8.46
N SER A 106 7.74 -1.80 -9.32
CA SER A 106 9.17 -2.08 -9.14
C SER A 106 9.95 -1.50 -10.31
N TYR A 107 10.54 -0.33 -10.11
CA TYR A 107 11.43 0.26 -11.09
C TYR A 107 12.80 -0.42 -11.01
N HIS A 108 13.33 -0.91 -12.15
CA HIS A 108 14.60 -1.61 -12.22
C HIS A 108 15.77 -0.60 -12.16
N GLN A 109 15.76 0.20 -11.12
CA GLN A 109 16.75 1.23 -10.86
C GLN A 109 18.01 0.62 -10.23
N GLU A 110 19.18 0.90 -10.80
CA GLU A 110 20.46 0.63 -10.14
C GLU A 110 20.74 1.68 -9.05
N GLU A 111 21.59 1.35 -8.07
CA GLU A 111 21.91 2.26 -6.97
C GLU A 111 22.54 3.59 -7.44
N LYS A 112 23.32 3.55 -8.53
CA LYS A 112 23.95 4.71 -9.17
C LYS A 112 23.00 5.56 -10.00
N ASP A 113 21.81 5.06 -10.35
CA ASP A 113 20.90 5.75 -11.24
C ASP A 113 20.24 6.94 -10.56
N ASN A 114 20.00 7.97 -11.35
CA ASN A 114 19.24 9.11 -10.87
C ASN A 114 17.77 8.72 -10.67
N CYS A 115 17.29 8.86 -9.45
CA CYS A 115 15.90 8.55 -9.10
C CYS A 115 14.87 9.31 -9.97
N ARG A 116 15.19 10.51 -10.45
CA ARG A 116 14.31 11.30 -11.32
C ARG A 116 13.97 10.61 -12.63
N LEU A 117 14.73 9.60 -13.05
CA LEU A 117 14.42 8.82 -14.25
C LEU A 117 13.01 8.20 -14.17
N TRP A 118 12.52 7.87 -12.96
CA TRP A 118 11.16 7.37 -12.77
C TRP A 118 10.31 8.24 -11.84
N CYS A 119 10.88 8.85 -10.77
CA CYS A 119 10.09 9.59 -9.81
C CYS A 119 9.60 10.95 -10.35
N ASP A 120 10.20 11.47 -11.43
CA ASP A 120 9.54 12.47 -12.25
C ASP A 120 8.70 11.74 -13.34
N PRO A 121 7.37 11.67 -13.19
CA PRO A 121 6.53 10.87 -14.09
C PRO A 121 6.59 11.34 -15.54
N ARG A 122 6.98 12.59 -15.80
CA ARG A 122 7.16 13.17 -17.14
C ARG A 122 8.28 12.48 -17.93
N ASN A 123 9.21 11.81 -17.25
CA ASN A 123 10.23 10.96 -17.87
C ASN A 123 9.69 9.57 -18.29
N GLY A 124 8.38 9.44 -18.46
CA GLY A 124 7.72 8.29 -19.06
C GLY A 124 7.08 7.31 -18.07
N SER A 125 7.35 7.40 -16.74
CA SER A 125 6.77 6.46 -15.80
C SER A 125 5.23 6.59 -15.70
N HIS A 126 4.64 7.78 -15.96
CA HIS A 126 3.19 7.91 -16.06
C HIS A 126 2.60 7.12 -17.23
N LYS A 127 3.30 7.08 -18.38
CA LYS A 127 2.83 6.35 -19.57
C LYS A 127 2.86 4.84 -19.33
N THR A 128 3.95 4.32 -18.74
CA THR A 128 4.03 2.90 -18.40
C THR A 128 3.04 2.51 -17.31
N PHE A 129 2.76 3.38 -16.34
CA PHE A 129 1.72 3.17 -15.34
C PHE A 129 0.33 3.03 -15.97
N LEU A 130 -0.05 3.95 -16.86
CA LEU A 130 -1.34 3.89 -17.58
C LEU A 130 -1.44 2.65 -18.48
N ARG A 131 -0.35 2.32 -19.17
CA ARG A 131 -0.26 1.09 -19.96
C ARG A 131 -0.43 -0.16 -19.08
N GLY A 132 0.20 -0.18 -17.90
CA GLY A 132 0.05 -1.25 -16.92
C GLY A 132 -1.39 -1.46 -16.50
N LEU A 133 -2.13 -0.39 -16.22
CA LEU A 133 -3.55 -0.47 -15.89
C LEU A 133 -4.39 -1.03 -17.05
N ALA A 134 -4.11 -0.61 -18.30
CA ALA A 134 -4.79 -1.13 -19.49
C ALA A 134 -4.49 -2.63 -19.72
N ASP A 135 -3.24 -3.06 -19.51
CA ASP A 135 -2.88 -4.47 -19.65
C ASP A 135 -3.48 -5.33 -18.53
N PHE A 136 -3.52 -4.82 -17.28
CA PHE A 136 -4.25 -5.47 -16.19
C PHE A 136 -5.76 -5.55 -16.45
N ALA A 137 -6.38 -4.52 -17.04
CA ALA A 137 -7.78 -4.55 -17.44
C ALA A 137 -8.08 -5.73 -18.36
N LYS A 138 -7.22 -5.94 -19.36
CA LYS A 138 -7.34 -7.09 -20.30
C LYS A 138 -7.09 -8.43 -19.61
N GLN A 139 -6.02 -8.55 -18.83
CA GLN A 139 -5.65 -9.81 -18.16
C GLN A 139 -6.66 -10.23 -17.10
N SER A 140 -7.23 -9.26 -16.39
CA SER A 140 -8.16 -9.54 -15.29
C SER A 140 -9.59 -9.78 -15.72
N GLY A 141 -10.00 -9.26 -16.87
CA GLY A 141 -11.40 -9.18 -17.27
C GLY A 141 -12.16 -8.03 -16.58
N HIS A 142 -11.43 -7.10 -15.94
CA HIS A 142 -11.95 -5.89 -15.30
C HIS A 142 -11.62 -4.64 -16.14
N PRO A 143 -12.38 -4.34 -17.21
CA PRO A 143 -12.07 -3.24 -18.13
C PRO A 143 -12.06 -1.87 -17.43
N GLU A 144 -12.76 -1.74 -16.32
CA GLU A 144 -12.81 -0.53 -15.51
C GLU A 144 -11.45 -0.11 -14.93
N LEU A 145 -10.50 -1.04 -14.76
CA LEU A 145 -9.14 -0.73 -14.26
C LEU A 145 -8.42 0.32 -15.11
N GLU A 146 -8.65 0.34 -16.43
CA GLU A 146 -8.05 1.34 -17.32
C GLU A 146 -8.41 2.78 -16.91
N ARG A 147 -9.61 2.98 -16.34
CA ARG A 147 -10.14 4.30 -15.95
C ARG A 147 -10.39 4.46 -14.46
N ALA A 148 -10.12 3.44 -13.67
CA ALA A 148 -10.34 3.47 -12.22
C ALA A 148 -9.60 4.64 -11.56
N PRO A 149 -10.18 5.29 -10.53
CA PRO A 149 -9.51 6.32 -9.77
C PRO A 149 -8.46 5.74 -8.82
N TRP A 150 -7.54 6.60 -8.33
CA TRP A 150 -6.37 6.17 -7.57
C TRP A 150 -6.31 6.76 -6.17
N CYS A 151 -5.91 5.94 -5.18
CA CYS A 151 -5.31 6.39 -3.94
C CYS A 151 -3.79 6.25 -4.08
N LEU A 152 -3.03 7.36 -3.92
CA LEU A 152 -1.58 7.35 -4.10
C LEU A 152 -0.88 7.44 -2.73
N TRP A 153 -0.33 6.34 -2.25
CA TRP A 153 0.61 6.36 -1.14
C TRP A 153 2.03 6.47 -1.69
N GLY A 154 2.76 7.51 -1.30
CA GLY A 154 4.10 7.75 -1.80
C GLY A 154 5.11 8.05 -0.69
N HIS A 155 6.19 7.24 -0.60
CA HIS A 155 7.31 7.49 0.29
C HIS A 155 8.48 8.10 -0.48
N SER A 156 9.07 9.20 0.02
CA SER A 156 10.29 9.81 -0.55
C SER A 156 10.15 10.12 -2.06
N GLY A 157 10.90 9.44 -2.93
CA GLY A 157 10.72 9.53 -4.39
C GLY A 157 9.33 9.16 -4.88
N GLY A 158 8.61 8.28 -4.17
CA GLY A 158 7.21 7.97 -4.45
C GLY A 158 6.28 9.15 -4.17
N GLY A 159 6.56 9.93 -3.12
CA GLY A 159 5.87 11.20 -2.86
C GLY A 159 6.20 12.27 -3.90
N PHE A 160 7.44 12.30 -4.38
CA PHE A 160 7.83 13.14 -5.51
C PHE A 160 7.00 12.79 -6.75
N TRP A 161 6.91 11.51 -7.10
CA TRP A 161 6.09 11.01 -8.21
C TRP A 161 4.62 11.39 -8.04
N ALA A 162 4.03 11.15 -6.87
CA ALA A 162 2.64 11.46 -6.59
C ALA A 162 2.31 12.96 -6.69
N SER A 163 3.28 13.84 -6.32
CA SER A 163 3.12 15.31 -6.43
C SER A 163 2.90 15.76 -7.87
N ILE A 164 3.62 15.18 -8.83
CA ILE A 164 3.50 15.55 -10.24
C ILE A 164 2.32 14.83 -10.87
N MET A 165 2.07 13.56 -10.53
CA MET A 165 0.86 12.85 -10.96
C MET A 165 -0.42 13.61 -10.59
N GLN A 166 -0.44 14.25 -9.42
CA GLN A 166 -1.56 15.07 -8.96
C GLN A 166 -1.82 16.27 -9.87
N THR A 167 -0.79 16.88 -10.45
CA THR A 167 -0.97 17.99 -11.39
C THR A 167 -1.37 17.53 -12.79
N MET A 168 -1.00 16.29 -13.17
CA MET A 168 -1.29 15.72 -14.49
C MET A 168 -2.68 15.05 -14.57
N TYR A 169 -3.15 14.44 -13.47
CA TYR A 169 -4.37 13.60 -13.46
C TYR A 169 -5.25 13.85 -12.23
N PRO A 170 -5.52 15.11 -11.85
CA PRO A 170 -6.21 15.40 -10.59
C PRO A 170 -7.62 14.80 -10.50
N GLU A 171 -8.30 14.63 -11.63
CA GLU A 171 -9.66 14.06 -11.71
C GLU A 171 -9.71 12.55 -11.45
N ARG A 172 -8.56 11.89 -11.53
CA ARG A 172 -8.43 10.45 -11.23
C ARG A 172 -7.98 10.14 -9.81
N ILE A 173 -7.64 11.14 -9.00
CA ILE A 173 -7.04 10.92 -7.68
C ILE A 173 -8.07 11.07 -6.57
N VAL A 174 -8.31 10.00 -5.84
CA VAL A 174 -9.17 9.96 -4.65
C VAL A 174 -8.54 10.72 -3.49
N GLY A 175 -7.26 10.48 -3.25
CA GLY A 175 -6.45 11.14 -2.24
C GLY A 175 -5.00 10.73 -2.33
N ILE A 176 -4.10 11.51 -1.68
CA ILE A 176 -2.66 11.26 -1.66
C ILE A 176 -2.14 11.29 -0.23
N TRP A 177 -1.31 10.31 0.10
CA TRP A 177 -0.50 10.29 1.30
C TRP A 177 0.97 10.49 0.95
N PHE A 178 1.55 11.61 1.40
CA PHE A 178 2.95 11.96 1.18
C PHE A 178 3.78 11.58 2.41
N ARG A 179 4.39 10.40 2.40
CA ARG A 179 5.35 10.02 3.43
C ARG A 179 6.73 10.54 3.07
N SER A 180 7.20 11.57 3.79
CA SER A 180 8.59 12.08 3.73
C SER A 180 9.08 12.44 2.33
N GLY A 181 8.26 13.14 1.52
CA GLY A 181 8.72 13.62 0.22
C GLY A 181 7.64 14.22 -0.66
N THR A 182 7.99 15.30 -1.35
CA THR A 182 7.22 15.94 -2.42
C THR A 182 8.17 16.51 -3.46
N ALA A 183 7.67 16.82 -4.66
CA ALA A 183 8.42 17.51 -5.70
C ALA A 183 8.34 19.05 -5.56
N PHE A 184 7.54 19.56 -4.61
CA PHE A 184 7.14 20.97 -4.55
C PHE A 184 8.31 21.95 -4.52
N GLU A 185 9.21 21.83 -3.52
CA GLU A 185 10.37 22.71 -3.45
C GLU A 185 11.31 22.58 -4.66
N THR A 186 11.38 21.40 -5.26
CA THR A 186 12.24 21.14 -6.43
C THR A 186 11.79 21.93 -7.64
N TRP A 187 10.47 22.03 -7.90
CA TRP A 187 9.98 22.87 -8.98
C TRP A 187 9.91 24.37 -8.61
N GLU A 188 9.68 24.71 -7.33
CA GLU A 188 9.70 26.13 -6.91
C GLU A 188 11.10 26.74 -6.99
N ARG A 189 12.17 25.94 -6.79
CA ARG A 189 13.55 26.36 -6.99
C ARG A 189 13.98 26.36 -8.45
N GLY A 190 13.19 25.80 -9.36
CA GLY A 190 13.53 25.68 -10.79
C GLY A 190 14.49 24.51 -11.09
N ASP A 191 14.72 23.57 -10.17
CA ASP A 191 15.55 22.38 -10.38
C ASP A 191 14.90 21.40 -11.38
N ILE A 192 13.60 21.51 -11.56
CA ILE A 192 12.78 20.87 -12.60
C ILE A 192 11.74 21.87 -13.13
N PRO A 193 11.21 21.69 -14.34
CA PRO A 193 10.13 22.53 -14.83
C PRO A 193 8.93 22.51 -13.90
N LYS A 194 8.44 23.71 -13.50
CA LYS A 194 7.25 23.83 -12.67
C LYS A 194 6.02 23.36 -13.45
N PRO A 195 5.22 22.42 -12.90
CA PRO A 195 4.00 22.01 -13.57
C PRO A 195 2.93 23.10 -13.51
N GLU A 196 2.01 23.10 -14.47
CA GLU A 196 0.79 23.87 -14.36
C GLU A 196 -0.13 23.22 -13.30
N ILE A 197 -0.58 24.01 -12.32
CA ILE A 197 -1.44 23.53 -11.25
C ILE A 197 -2.86 24.04 -11.49
N SER A 198 -3.71 23.18 -12.02
CA SER A 198 -5.10 23.50 -12.32
C SER A 198 -5.95 23.64 -11.05
N THR A 199 -7.14 24.24 -11.19
CA THR A 199 -8.12 24.29 -10.10
C THR A 199 -8.52 22.90 -9.63
N ALA A 200 -8.61 21.91 -10.53
CA ALA A 200 -8.89 20.52 -10.18
C ALA A 200 -7.80 19.92 -9.29
N ALA A 201 -6.52 20.28 -9.53
CA ALA A 201 -5.40 19.84 -8.70
C ALA A 201 -5.53 20.31 -7.23
N TYR A 202 -6.04 21.53 -7.00
CA TYR A 202 -6.32 22.04 -5.66
C TYR A 202 -7.56 21.41 -4.99
N SER A 203 -8.31 20.55 -5.69
CA SER A 203 -9.47 19.85 -5.13
C SER A 203 -9.15 18.43 -4.63
N VAL A 204 -7.92 17.95 -4.81
CA VAL A 204 -7.47 16.62 -4.39
C VAL A 204 -7.18 16.60 -2.88
N PRO A 205 -7.78 15.69 -2.10
CA PRO A 205 -7.40 15.45 -0.71
C PRO A 205 -5.97 14.97 -0.59
N MET A 206 -5.19 15.58 0.30
CA MET A 206 -3.78 15.23 0.51
C MET A 206 -3.42 15.26 1.98
N MET A 207 -2.50 14.38 2.40
CA MET A 207 -1.93 14.39 3.74
C MET A 207 -0.41 14.39 3.66
N MET A 208 0.22 15.40 4.26
CA MET A 208 1.67 15.47 4.41
C MET A 208 2.06 14.78 5.71
N ASN A 209 2.91 13.77 5.63
CA ASN A 209 3.37 12.97 6.77
C ASN A 209 4.90 12.89 6.83
N PRO A 210 5.61 13.99 7.09
CA PRO A 210 7.05 13.94 7.32
C PRO A 210 7.35 13.38 8.71
N GLY A 211 8.56 12.83 8.88
CA GLY A 211 9.11 12.54 10.21
C GLY A 211 9.59 13.82 10.91
N VAL A 212 9.27 14.00 12.19
CA VAL A 212 9.70 15.18 12.94
C VAL A 212 11.23 15.29 13.00
N LYS A 213 11.94 14.15 13.05
CA LYS A 213 13.39 14.10 13.06
C LYS A 213 14.05 14.44 11.72
N GLU A 214 13.29 14.59 10.65
CA GLU A 214 13.79 15.13 9.37
C GLU A 214 14.06 16.63 9.45
N ASN A 215 13.36 17.35 10.34
CA ASN A 215 13.56 18.79 10.53
C ASN A 215 14.96 19.08 11.06
N GLY A 216 15.80 19.72 10.25
CA GLY A 216 17.20 19.97 10.55
C GLY A 216 18.16 18.80 10.28
N ASP A 217 17.67 17.65 9.79
CA ASP A 217 18.53 16.54 9.39
C ASP A 217 19.41 16.92 8.19
N LYS A 218 20.69 16.51 8.21
CA LYS A 218 21.66 16.89 7.16
C LYS A 218 21.26 16.37 5.77
N ARG A 219 20.58 15.24 5.69
CA ARG A 219 20.21 14.57 4.42
C ARG A 219 18.74 14.77 4.08
N PHE A 220 17.86 14.72 5.07
CA PHE A 220 16.43 14.60 4.87
C PHE A 220 15.62 15.85 5.22
N ASN A 221 16.28 16.96 5.60
CA ASN A 221 15.57 18.20 5.90
C ASN A 221 14.63 18.67 4.77
N GLY A 222 15.00 18.43 3.51
CA GLY A 222 14.15 18.76 2.36
C GLY A 222 12.82 18.01 2.32
N ALA A 223 12.72 16.84 2.98
CA ALA A 223 11.44 16.13 3.07
C ALA A 223 10.49 16.86 4.04
N TRP A 224 10.99 17.40 5.14
CA TRP A 224 10.24 18.22 6.07
C TRP A 224 9.85 19.57 5.44
N THR A 225 10.83 20.34 4.96
CA THR A 225 10.59 21.70 4.43
C THR A 225 9.71 21.66 3.19
N GLY A 226 9.91 20.71 2.27
CA GLY A 226 9.11 20.55 1.07
C GLY A 226 7.66 20.17 1.37
N SER A 227 7.44 19.27 2.34
CA SER A 227 6.09 18.92 2.80
C SER A 227 5.37 20.12 3.41
N LEU A 228 6.07 20.88 4.26
CA LEU A 228 5.50 22.08 4.89
C LEU A 228 5.23 23.20 3.89
N ALA A 229 6.13 23.42 2.92
CA ALA A 229 5.96 24.41 1.86
C ALA A 229 4.76 24.08 0.96
N MET A 230 4.63 22.84 0.52
CA MET A 230 3.50 22.40 -0.28
C MET A 230 2.19 22.50 0.49
N PHE A 231 2.15 22.08 1.75
CA PHE A 231 1.00 22.25 2.63
C PHE A 231 0.54 23.72 2.66
N LYS A 232 1.44 24.65 3.00
CA LYS A 232 1.13 26.08 3.10
C LYS A 232 0.61 26.66 1.77
N ALA A 233 1.28 26.35 0.66
CA ALA A 233 0.92 26.85 -0.66
C ALA A 233 -0.47 26.38 -1.11
N TYR A 234 -0.78 25.09 -0.89
CA TYR A 234 -2.06 24.51 -1.29
C TYR A 234 -3.19 24.93 -0.34
N ARG A 235 -2.94 25.00 0.98
CA ARG A 235 -3.94 25.48 1.94
C ARG A 235 -4.33 26.94 1.67
N ALA A 236 -3.37 27.80 1.31
CA ALA A 236 -3.66 29.18 0.90
C ALA A 236 -4.62 29.29 -0.28
N LYS A 237 -4.69 28.27 -1.15
CA LYS A 237 -5.65 28.12 -2.24
C LYS A 237 -6.96 27.41 -1.82
N GLY A 238 -7.11 27.05 -0.55
CA GLY A 238 -8.28 26.35 -0.03
C GLY A 238 -8.29 24.84 -0.30
N ALA A 239 -7.19 24.25 -0.76
CA ALA A 239 -7.11 22.81 -1.03
C ALA A 239 -7.32 21.98 0.25
N PRO A 240 -7.97 20.79 0.17
CA PRO A 240 -8.16 19.88 1.32
C PRO A 240 -6.87 19.15 1.67
N VAL A 241 -5.92 19.85 2.28
CA VAL A 241 -4.60 19.33 2.62
C VAL A 241 -4.40 19.28 4.13
N GLY A 242 -4.00 18.13 4.65
CA GLY A 242 -3.63 17.94 6.03
C GLY A 242 -2.12 17.88 6.25
N PHE A 243 -1.73 17.96 7.51
CA PHE A 243 -0.34 17.82 7.97
C PHE A 243 -0.32 16.94 9.22
N ALA A 244 0.36 15.80 9.15
CA ALA A 244 0.41 14.79 10.19
C ALA A 244 1.85 14.35 10.43
N PRO A 245 2.70 15.18 11.09
CA PRO A 245 4.10 14.82 11.34
C PRO A 245 4.19 13.62 12.28
N ASP A 246 5.10 12.69 11.98
CA ASP A 246 5.38 11.54 12.85
C ASP A 246 6.46 11.91 13.88
N PRO A 247 6.13 11.99 15.18
CA PRO A 247 7.09 12.44 16.20
C PRO A 247 8.22 11.44 16.46
N ARG A 248 8.09 10.18 16.03
CA ARG A 248 9.05 9.11 16.34
C ARG A 248 10.11 8.90 15.27
N THR A 249 9.81 9.27 14.03
CA THR A 249 10.60 8.88 12.85
C THR A 249 11.47 9.99 12.30
N ASN A 250 12.53 9.59 11.59
CA ASN A 250 13.22 10.38 10.60
C ASN A 250 12.60 10.09 9.22
N HIS A 251 13.35 9.55 8.28
CA HIS A 251 12.89 9.30 6.90
C HIS A 251 12.27 7.90 6.70
N GLU A 252 12.41 6.99 7.66
CA GLU A 252 11.72 5.69 7.66
C GLU A 252 10.21 5.85 7.79
N THR A 253 9.45 4.91 7.23
CA THR A 253 7.99 5.00 7.23
C THR A 253 7.35 4.82 8.60
N GLY A 254 7.98 4.09 9.49
CA GLY A 254 7.47 3.86 10.84
C GLY A 254 6.08 3.20 10.81
N ASP A 255 5.22 3.69 11.69
CA ASP A 255 3.82 3.26 11.81
C ASP A 255 2.85 4.14 10.98
N SER A 256 3.33 4.82 9.93
CA SER A 256 2.52 5.75 9.15
C SER A 256 1.26 5.10 8.51
N ARG A 257 1.31 3.79 8.24
CA ARG A 257 0.18 3.02 7.69
C ARG A 257 -1.07 3.08 8.57
N TYR A 258 -0.90 3.15 9.89
CA TYR A 258 -2.02 3.19 10.84
C TYR A 258 -2.78 4.52 10.83
N LEU A 259 -2.26 5.54 10.15
CA LEU A 259 -3.02 6.76 9.84
C LEU A 259 -3.30 6.90 8.34
N ALA A 260 -2.44 6.37 7.46
CA ALA A 260 -2.63 6.41 6.01
C ALA A 260 -3.84 5.58 5.55
N ILE A 261 -4.04 4.38 6.11
CA ILE A 261 -5.18 3.51 5.79
C ILE A 261 -6.50 4.18 6.19
N PRO A 262 -6.70 4.70 7.43
CA PRO A 262 -7.87 5.50 7.78
C PRO A 262 -8.07 6.75 6.92
N PHE A 263 -6.99 7.41 6.49
CA PHE A 263 -7.09 8.56 5.57
C PHE A 263 -7.69 8.15 4.23
N PHE A 264 -7.18 7.09 3.63
CA PHE A 264 -7.72 6.61 2.36
C PHE A 264 -9.14 6.04 2.51
N ASP A 265 -9.45 5.39 3.63
CA ASP A 265 -10.82 4.94 3.93
C ASP A 265 -11.80 6.12 3.91
N ALA A 266 -11.46 7.20 4.62
CA ALA A 266 -12.27 8.41 4.65
C ALA A 266 -12.35 9.10 3.26
N CYS A 267 -11.25 9.18 2.51
CA CYS A 267 -11.24 9.75 1.16
C CYS A 267 -12.06 8.92 0.17
N LEU A 268 -11.97 7.59 0.23
CA LEU A 268 -12.77 6.68 -0.60
C LEU A 268 -14.26 6.86 -0.30
N LYS A 269 -14.64 6.93 0.97
CA LYS A 269 -16.02 7.21 1.40
C LYS A 269 -16.53 8.56 0.89
N LEU A 270 -15.70 9.60 0.94
CA LEU A 270 -16.07 10.94 0.49
C LEU A 270 -16.20 11.03 -1.03
N ARG A 271 -15.35 10.35 -1.79
CA ARG A 271 -15.16 10.64 -3.21
C ARG A 271 -15.65 9.56 -4.17
N LEU A 272 -15.65 8.28 -3.78
CA LEU A 272 -16.17 7.26 -4.69
C LEU A 272 -17.68 7.43 -4.94
N PRO A 273 -18.12 7.27 -6.19
CA PRO A 273 -19.56 7.19 -6.48
C PRO A 273 -20.17 5.97 -5.82
N GLU A 274 -21.51 5.91 -5.75
CA GLU A 274 -22.21 4.73 -5.25
C GLU A 274 -21.86 3.47 -6.07
N ALA A 275 -21.78 2.32 -5.41
CA ALA A 275 -21.52 1.04 -6.06
C ALA A 275 -22.64 0.75 -7.09
N GLY A 276 -22.25 0.29 -8.30
CA GLY A 276 -23.20 0.03 -9.39
C GLY A 276 -23.70 1.28 -10.13
N GLY A 277 -23.21 2.47 -9.78
CA GLY A 277 -23.50 3.71 -10.51
C GLY A 277 -22.94 3.71 -11.93
N LYS A 278 -23.61 4.45 -12.84
CA LYS A 278 -23.19 4.55 -14.26
C LYS A 278 -21.94 5.42 -14.47
N THR A 279 -21.52 6.18 -13.48
CA THR A 279 -20.37 7.10 -13.57
C THR A 279 -19.25 6.67 -12.63
N GLN A 280 -18.00 6.77 -13.10
CA GLN A 280 -16.80 6.64 -12.29
C GLN A 280 -16.19 8.00 -11.89
N VAL A 281 -16.92 9.11 -12.14
CA VAL A 281 -16.47 10.44 -11.80
C VAL A 281 -16.46 10.59 -10.29
N LEU A 282 -15.32 11.02 -9.73
CA LEU A 282 -15.16 11.27 -8.31
C LEU A 282 -16.06 12.41 -7.83
N LYS A 283 -16.72 12.21 -6.69
CA LYS A 283 -17.50 13.26 -6.03
C LYS A 283 -16.57 14.42 -5.60
N PRO A 284 -17.01 15.69 -5.70
CA PRO A 284 -16.27 16.80 -5.12
C PRO A 284 -16.22 16.65 -3.59
N VAL A 285 -15.15 17.18 -2.99
CA VAL A 285 -15.01 17.17 -1.52
C VAL A 285 -15.91 18.24 -0.92
N ASP A 286 -16.86 17.83 -0.07
CA ASP A 286 -17.61 18.79 0.76
C ASP A 286 -16.79 19.14 2.00
N GLN A 287 -16.16 20.31 1.96
CA GLN A 287 -15.33 20.78 3.08
C GLN A 287 -16.15 21.23 4.31
N LYS A 288 -17.49 21.24 4.25
CA LYS A 288 -18.34 21.57 5.41
C LYS A 288 -18.35 20.43 6.44
N THR A 289 -18.16 19.19 6.00
CA THR A 289 -18.11 18.00 6.87
C THR A 289 -16.71 17.74 7.44
N ALA A 290 -15.71 18.49 6.99
CA ALA A 290 -14.32 18.36 7.42
C ALA A 290 -14.11 18.79 8.88
N TRP A 291 -12.97 18.37 9.42
CA TRP A 291 -12.41 18.88 10.65
C TRP A 291 -11.16 19.69 10.38
N LEU A 292 -10.89 20.67 11.22
CA LEU A 292 -9.76 21.58 11.08
C LEU A 292 -8.96 21.66 12.37
N ALA A 293 -7.64 21.81 12.23
CA ALA A 293 -6.71 22.01 13.35
C ALA A 293 -5.74 23.13 13.01
N GLU A 294 -5.22 23.83 14.02
CA GLU A 294 -4.07 24.70 13.85
C GLU A 294 -2.84 23.86 13.47
N LEU A 295 -1.97 24.40 12.64
CA LEU A 295 -0.75 23.74 12.21
C LEU A 295 0.14 23.42 13.42
N LEU A 296 0.64 22.19 13.51
CA LEU A 296 1.45 21.64 14.61
C LEU A 296 0.72 21.59 15.97
N SER A 297 -0.60 21.68 15.96
CA SER A 297 -1.46 21.42 17.12
C SER A 297 -1.86 19.93 17.16
N ASP A 298 -2.29 19.46 18.31
CA ASP A 298 -2.94 18.16 18.53
C ASP A 298 -4.44 18.31 18.83
N SER A 299 -5.04 19.46 18.50
CA SER A 299 -6.47 19.76 18.74
C SER A 299 -7.18 20.06 17.45
N ALA A 300 -8.25 19.33 17.17
CA ALA A 300 -9.08 19.50 16.00
C ALA A 300 -10.54 19.82 16.36
N GLN A 301 -11.22 20.59 15.52
CA GLN A 301 -12.62 20.98 15.66
C GLN A 301 -13.34 20.77 14.34
N SER A 302 -14.68 20.59 14.38
CA SER A 302 -15.46 20.59 13.14
C SER A 302 -15.29 21.90 12.36
N ALA A 303 -15.35 21.84 11.03
CA ALA A 303 -15.24 23.04 10.20
C ALA A 303 -16.26 24.14 10.57
N ALA A 304 -17.43 23.75 11.09
CA ALA A 304 -18.45 24.69 11.56
C ALA A 304 -18.05 25.45 12.84
N SER A 305 -17.30 24.78 13.73
CA SER A 305 -16.89 25.35 15.04
C SER A 305 -15.52 26.01 15.03
N PHE A 306 -14.71 25.73 14.01
CA PHE A 306 -13.34 26.23 13.93
C PHE A 306 -13.29 27.74 13.76
N LYS A 307 -12.53 28.43 14.63
CA LYS A 307 -12.43 29.90 14.66
C LYS A 307 -11.12 30.42 14.05
N GLY A 308 -10.14 29.54 13.76
CA GLY A 308 -8.86 29.94 13.16
C GLY A 308 -8.96 30.21 11.66
N ASP A 309 -7.84 30.55 11.04
CA ASP A 309 -7.77 30.77 9.59
C ASP A 309 -7.78 29.44 8.83
N ARG A 310 -8.83 29.21 8.06
CA ARG A 310 -8.99 28.00 7.25
C ARG A 310 -7.94 27.84 6.16
N LYS A 311 -7.27 28.91 5.74
CA LYS A 311 -6.23 28.88 4.71
C LYS A 311 -4.87 28.46 5.21
N THR A 312 -4.70 28.42 6.53
CA THR A 312 -3.46 27.97 7.19
C THR A 312 -3.65 26.75 8.06
N SER A 313 -4.90 26.30 8.26
CA SER A 313 -5.25 25.17 9.11
C SER A 313 -5.04 23.83 8.41
N VAL A 314 -4.77 22.79 9.20
CA VAL A 314 -4.75 21.39 8.77
C VAL A 314 -6.18 20.95 8.44
N TRP A 315 -6.40 20.39 7.26
CA TRP A 315 -7.67 19.78 6.86
C TRP A 315 -7.66 18.29 7.18
N LEU A 316 -8.76 17.79 7.74
CA LEU A 316 -8.99 16.41 8.11
C LEU A 316 -10.34 15.95 7.53
N PRO A 317 -10.44 14.78 6.90
CA PRO A 317 -11.62 14.39 6.12
C PRO A 317 -12.91 14.28 6.93
N ASP A 318 -12.84 13.78 8.17
CA ASP A 318 -14.00 13.62 9.06
C ASP A 318 -13.61 13.55 10.55
N ALA A 319 -14.59 13.37 11.43
CA ALA A 319 -14.41 13.28 12.87
C ALA A 319 -13.59 12.07 13.31
N ASN A 320 -13.82 10.91 12.71
CA ASN A 320 -13.12 9.67 13.09
C ASN A 320 -11.65 9.76 12.75
N PHE A 321 -11.33 10.28 11.56
CA PHE A 321 -9.96 10.53 11.17
C PHE A 321 -9.30 11.58 12.07
N ALA A 322 -10.02 12.64 12.46
CA ALA A 322 -9.50 13.67 13.35
C ALA A 322 -9.11 13.12 14.74
N ILE A 323 -9.83 12.14 15.26
CA ILE A 323 -9.48 11.43 16.52
C ILE A 323 -8.16 10.66 16.34
N ALA A 324 -8.06 9.87 15.29
CA ALA A 324 -6.85 9.10 14.97
C ALA A 324 -5.63 10.03 14.69
N TRP A 325 -5.84 11.10 13.93
CA TRP A 325 -4.83 12.11 13.62
C TRP A 325 -4.28 12.77 14.89
N LYS A 326 -5.17 13.22 15.79
CA LYS A 326 -4.78 13.85 17.06
C LYS A 326 -3.83 12.97 17.88
N GLN A 327 -4.16 11.70 17.98
CA GLN A 327 -3.35 10.74 18.71
C GLN A 327 -2.01 10.49 18.00
N TYR A 328 -2.05 10.30 16.67
CA TYR A 328 -0.87 10.04 15.88
C TYR A 328 0.16 11.18 15.93
N VAL A 329 -0.25 12.42 15.74
CA VAL A 329 0.69 13.56 15.77
C VAL A 329 1.33 13.77 17.13
N LYS A 330 0.68 13.30 18.21
CA LYS A 330 1.21 13.35 19.56
C LYS A 330 2.15 12.19 19.88
N THR A 331 1.81 10.99 19.46
CA THR A 331 2.47 9.76 19.92
C THR A 331 3.13 8.95 18.80
N GLY A 332 2.84 9.24 17.53
CA GLY A 332 3.21 8.42 16.37
C GLY A 332 2.45 7.09 16.31
N ALA A 333 1.35 6.94 17.04
CA ALA A 333 0.54 5.73 17.10
C ALA A 333 -0.94 6.08 17.05
N THR A 334 -1.77 5.14 16.62
CA THR A 334 -3.23 5.17 16.71
C THR A 334 -3.71 4.09 17.66
N GLU A 335 -4.86 4.30 18.28
CA GLU A 335 -5.54 3.27 19.05
C GLU A 335 -6.34 2.36 18.13
N ASP A 336 -6.50 1.13 18.61
CA ASP A 336 -7.44 0.17 18.07
C ASP A 336 -8.19 -0.47 19.24
N ASN A 337 -9.50 -0.39 19.22
CA ASN A 337 -10.37 -0.88 20.28
C ASN A 337 -11.19 -2.11 19.88
N THR A 338 -11.04 -2.60 18.66
CA THR A 338 -11.75 -3.74 18.09
C THR A 338 -10.88 -5.00 18.06
N PRO A 339 -11.41 -6.20 18.31
CA PRO A 339 -10.67 -7.43 18.07
C PRO A 339 -10.63 -7.73 16.56
N PRO A 340 -9.57 -8.42 16.08
CA PRO A 340 -9.49 -8.87 14.69
C PRO A 340 -10.58 -9.90 14.36
N PRO A 341 -10.90 -10.12 13.07
CA PRO A 341 -11.76 -11.20 12.63
C PRO A 341 -11.21 -12.57 13.01
N ALA A 342 -12.10 -13.52 13.33
CA ALA A 342 -11.71 -14.90 13.56
C ALA A 342 -11.25 -15.59 12.27
N PRO A 343 -10.24 -16.48 12.33
CA PRO A 343 -9.85 -17.29 11.19
C PRO A 343 -10.98 -18.21 10.73
N THR A 344 -10.99 -18.51 9.43
CA THR A 344 -11.98 -19.38 8.77
C THR A 344 -11.28 -20.55 8.06
N ASP A 345 -12.07 -21.52 7.58
CA ASP A 345 -11.61 -22.65 6.75
C ASP A 345 -10.45 -23.45 7.35
N LEU A 346 -10.41 -23.56 8.69
CA LEU A 346 -9.41 -24.37 9.35
C LEU A 346 -9.59 -25.85 8.96
N LYS A 347 -8.50 -26.43 8.43
CA LYS A 347 -8.40 -27.85 8.08
C LYS A 347 -7.21 -28.47 8.79
N ALA A 348 -7.40 -29.69 9.28
CA ALA A 348 -6.36 -30.51 9.86
C ALA A 348 -6.16 -31.76 9.00
N THR A 349 -4.94 -32.07 8.59
CA THR A 349 -4.59 -33.24 7.76
C THR A 349 -3.39 -33.97 8.35
N THR A 350 -3.47 -35.29 8.44
CA THR A 350 -2.34 -36.10 8.87
C THR A 350 -1.28 -36.16 7.77
N LYS A 351 -0.04 -35.82 8.13
CA LYS A 351 1.16 -36.00 7.30
C LYS A 351 2.15 -36.96 8.00
N ALA A 352 3.19 -37.37 7.30
CA ALA A 352 4.20 -38.26 7.84
C ALA A 352 4.94 -37.69 9.06
N ASP A 353 5.08 -36.36 9.14
CA ASP A 353 5.82 -35.62 10.17
C ASP A 353 4.95 -34.94 11.22
N GLY A 354 3.63 -35.16 11.19
CA GLY A 354 2.70 -34.53 12.15
C GLY A 354 1.32 -34.25 11.60
N ILE A 355 0.63 -33.33 12.23
CA ILE A 355 -0.68 -32.81 11.78
C ILE A 355 -0.50 -31.43 11.17
N ASN A 356 -0.76 -31.32 9.88
CA ASN A 356 -0.70 -30.05 9.16
C ASN A 356 -2.04 -29.32 9.26
N LEU A 357 -1.99 -28.08 9.71
CA LEU A 357 -3.10 -27.15 9.80
C LEU A 357 -2.99 -26.13 8.67
N THR A 358 -4.11 -25.82 8.01
CA THR A 358 -4.22 -24.70 7.06
C THR A 358 -5.49 -23.95 7.36
N TRP A 359 -5.47 -22.61 7.19
CA TRP A 359 -6.63 -21.77 7.46
C TRP A 359 -6.62 -20.53 6.56
N GLN A 360 -7.72 -19.78 6.59
CA GLN A 360 -7.83 -18.43 6.02
C GLN A 360 -8.02 -17.43 7.15
N ALA A 361 -7.56 -16.20 6.95
CA ALA A 361 -7.79 -15.11 7.88
C ALA A 361 -7.88 -13.77 7.15
N GLU A 362 -8.74 -12.91 7.65
CA GLU A 362 -8.79 -11.50 7.28
C GLU A 362 -7.90 -10.70 8.24
N THR A 363 -7.21 -9.71 7.70
CA THR A 363 -6.38 -8.80 8.50
C THR A 363 -7.29 -7.81 9.22
N ASP A 364 -6.96 -7.54 10.48
CA ASP A 364 -7.54 -6.41 11.20
C ASP A 364 -7.34 -5.11 10.42
N PHE A 365 -8.45 -4.40 10.20
CA PHE A 365 -8.43 -3.20 9.38
C PHE A 365 -7.75 -2.02 10.10
N GLU A 366 -7.92 -1.90 11.41
CA GLU A 366 -7.41 -0.80 12.20
C GLU A 366 -5.92 -0.94 12.49
N SER A 367 -5.46 -2.14 12.84
CA SER A 367 -4.10 -2.32 13.34
C SER A 367 -3.31 -3.46 12.70
N GLY A 368 -3.87 -4.16 11.70
CA GLY A 368 -3.19 -5.21 10.98
C GLY A 368 -3.09 -6.53 11.75
N LEU A 369 -2.30 -7.46 11.21
CA LEU A 369 -2.09 -8.81 11.73
C LEU A 369 -0.69 -8.93 12.32
N THR A 370 -0.57 -9.46 13.54
CA THR A 370 0.73 -9.75 14.18
C THR A 370 1.04 -11.24 14.21
N ALA A 371 0.11 -12.08 14.66
CA ALA A 371 0.35 -13.51 14.81
C ALA A 371 -0.97 -14.30 14.85
N PHE A 372 -0.82 -15.60 14.76
CA PHE A 372 -1.86 -16.57 15.09
C PHE A 372 -1.46 -17.37 16.33
N ILE A 373 -2.40 -17.60 17.23
CA ILE A 373 -2.28 -18.57 18.31
C ILE A 373 -2.92 -19.87 17.84
N ILE A 374 -2.14 -20.94 17.87
CA ILE A 374 -2.57 -22.31 17.56
C ILE A 374 -2.95 -22.98 18.88
N GLN A 375 -4.16 -23.49 18.96
CA GLN A 375 -4.67 -24.23 20.11
C GLN A 375 -4.89 -25.69 19.72
N ARG A 376 -4.57 -26.61 20.64
CA ARG A 376 -4.88 -28.03 20.57
C ARG A 376 -5.55 -28.48 21.85
N ASP A 377 -6.71 -29.12 21.74
CA ASP A 377 -7.49 -29.67 22.87
C ASP A 377 -7.81 -28.61 23.95
N GLY A 378 -8.02 -27.35 23.53
CA GLY A 378 -8.31 -26.21 24.40
C GLY A 378 -7.10 -25.45 24.94
N GLU A 379 -5.88 -25.98 24.79
CA GLU A 379 -4.65 -25.37 25.29
C GLU A 379 -3.82 -24.72 24.18
N MET A 380 -3.10 -23.65 24.53
CA MET A 380 -2.17 -23.01 23.60
C MET A 380 -1.00 -23.96 23.27
N LEU A 381 -0.88 -24.30 22.00
CA LEU A 381 0.21 -25.13 21.48
C LEU A 381 1.40 -24.29 21.01
N ALA A 382 1.12 -23.25 20.21
CA ALA A 382 2.15 -22.41 19.58
C ALA A 382 1.63 -21.05 19.19
N GLN A 383 2.55 -20.13 18.89
CA GLN A 383 2.28 -18.89 18.18
C GLN A 383 2.99 -18.89 16.83
N PHE A 384 2.32 -18.41 15.77
CA PHE A 384 2.87 -18.30 14.41
C PHE A 384 2.70 -16.89 13.83
N PRO A 385 3.79 -16.19 13.45
CA PRO A 385 5.18 -16.55 13.71
C PRO A 385 5.50 -16.57 15.22
N GLU A 386 6.49 -17.36 15.63
CA GLU A 386 6.87 -17.48 17.05
C GLU A 386 7.28 -16.12 17.65
N LYS A 387 8.01 -15.32 16.89
CA LYS A 387 8.48 -13.98 17.29
C LYS A 387 8.19 -12.98 16.17
N PRO A 388 6.99 -12.36 16.17
CA PRO A 388 6.68 -11.28 15.23
C PRO A 388 7.68 -10.13 15.39
N GLN A 389 8.15 -9.60 14.27
CA GLN A 389 9.14 -8.52 14.25
C GLN A 389 8.74 -7.42 13.26
N ASN A 390 9.13 -6.19 13.57
CA ASN A 390 9.17 -5.10 12.62
C ASN A 390 10.18 -4.06 13.13
N LYS A 391 11.28 -3.92 12.42
CA LYS A 391 12.35 -2.97 12.78
C LYS A 391 11.89 -1.52 12.81
N PHE A 392 10.90 -1.17 12.01
CA PHE A 392 10.50 0.21 11.76
C PHE A 392 9.15 0.58 12.36
N GLY A 393 8.49 -0.32 13.09
CA GLY A 393 7.18 -0.06 13.68
C GLY A 393 6.72 -1.19 14.59
N ARG A 394 5.41 -1.28 14.79
CA ARG A 394 4.79 -2.34 15.59
C ARG A 394 5.09 -3.72 14.99
N PRO A 395 5.29 -4.77 15.82
CA PRO A 395 5.47 -6.12 15.33
C PRO A 395 4.29 -6.57 14.46
N LEU A 396 4.60 -7.08 13.28
CA LEU A 396 3.62 -7.57 12.31
C LEU A 396 3.94 -9.00 11.88
N PHE A 397 2.93 -9.72 11.40
CA PHE A 397 3.07 -11.02 10.76
C PHE A 397 4.04 -10.95 9.57
N GLN A 398 3.89 -9.93 8.75
CA GLN A 398 4.82 -9.58 7.70
C GLN A 398 5.77 -8.50 8.22
N ASN A 399 7.06 -8.84 8.42
CA ASN A 399 8.08 -7.85 8.75
C ASN A 399 8.23 -6.84 7.61
N MET A 400 8.33 -5.54 7.94
CA MET A 400 8.35 -4.45 6.97
C MET A 400 9.74 -3.92 6.68
N THR A 401 9.94 -3.49 5.44
CA THR A 401 11.13 -2.74 5.03
C THR A 401 11.08 -1.31 5.53
N TYR A 402 12.18 -0.57 5.33
CA TYR A 402 12.26 0.88 5.53
C TYR A 402 11.16 1.67 4.80
N GLY A 403 10.70 1.18 3.66
CA GLY A 403 9.70 1.81 2.78
C GLY A 403 8.28 1.23 2.91
N ASP A 404 7.96 0.57 4.02
CA ASP A 404 6.62 0.06 4.32
C ASP A 404 6.10 -1.03 3.37
N THR A 405 7.01 -1.89 2.89
CA THR A 405 6.64 -3.09 2.13
C THR A 405 7.10 -4.33 2.85
N PRO A 406 6.42 -5.48 2.73
CA PRO A 406 6.87 -6.73 3.33
C PRO A 406 8.30 -7.09 2.91
N VAL A 407 9.11 -7.55 3.85
CA VAL A 407 10.52 -7.96 3.61
C VAL A 407 10.59 -9.22 2.73
N ALA A 408 9.57 -10.08 2.83
CA ALA A 408 9.48 -11.35 2.11
C ALA A 408 8.08 -11.55 1.53
N PRO A 409 7.92 -12.43 0.54
CA PRO A 409 6.61 -12.84 0.06
C PRO A 409 5.72 -13.35 1.17
N LEU A 410 4.41 -13.18 1.02
CA LEU A 410 3.43 -13.65 1.98
C LEU A 410 3.50 -15.18 2.10
N LEU A 411 3.64 -15.62 3.34
CA LEU A 411 3.63 -17.05 3.66
C LEU A 411 2.18 -17.58 3.70
N ASP A 412 2.01 -18.82 3.29
CA ASP A 412 0.74 -19.52 3.50
C ASP A 412 0.41 -19.61 5.00
N PHE A 413 -0.85 -19.45 5.34
CA PHE A 413 -1.32 -19.66 6.69
C PHE A 413 -1.41 -21.15 6.97
N GLN A 414 -0.27 -21.71 7.38
CA GLN A 414 -0.14 -23.13 7.71
C GLN A 414 0.78 -23.33 8.90
N PHE A 415 0.53 -24.41 9.63
CA PHE A 415 1.35 -24.84 10.76
C PHE A 415 1.37 -26.37 10.83
N THR A 416 2.52 -26.97 11.13
CA THR A 416 2.61 -28.43 11.35
C THR A 416 2.88 -28.72 12.81
N ASP A 417 1.91 -29.34 13.47
CA ASP A 417 2.09 -29.88 14.82
C ASP A 417 2.84 -31.19 14.76
N LYS A 418 4.15 -31.14 15.04
CA LYS A 418 5.04 -32.30 15.09
C LYS A 418 4.98 -33.05 16.40
N THR A 419 4.24 -32.51 17.40
CA THR A 419 4.12 -33.10 18.73
C THR A 419 2.86 -33.94 18.89
N ALA A 420 1.96 -33.90 17.92
CA ALA A 420 0.72 -34.67 17.95
C ALA A 420 1.01 -36.18 17.88
N LYS A 421 0.35 -36.93 18.74
CA LYS A 421 0.37 -38.38 18.64
C LYS A 421 -0.52 -38.82 17.47
N LEU A 422 0.09 -39.32 16.40
CA LEU A 422 -0.64 -39.76 15.22
C LEU A 422 -1.66 -40.85 15.59
N GLY A 423 -2.89 -40.71 15.09
CA GLY A 423 -4.01 -41.60 15.42
C GLY A 423 -4.76 -41.28 16.72
N ALA A 424 -4.25 -40.41 17.56
CA ALA A 424 -5.03 -39.85 18.66
C ALA A 424 -6.02 -38.82 18.18
N LYS A 425 -7.13 -38.66 18.92
CA LYS A 425 -8.14 -37.61 18.63
C LYS A 425 -7.63 -36.29 19.17
N HIS A 426 -7.60 -35.28 18.29
CA HIS A 426 -7.25 -33.91 18.64
C HIS A 426 -8.26 -32.94 18.03
N GLU A 427 -8.51 -31.81 18.70
CA GLU A 427 -9.27 -30.68 18.17
C GLU A 427 -8.36 -29.45 18.13
N TYR A 428 -8.26 -28.81 16.95
CA TYR A 428 -7.46 -27.61 16.75
C TYR A 428 -8.36 -26.37 16.56
N ARG A 429 -7.90 -25.23 17.06
CA ARG A 429 -8.47 -23.91 16.83
C ARG A 429 -7.36 -22.89 16.59
N ILE A 430 -7.67 -21.84 15.84
CA ILE A 430 -6.75 -20.73 15.56
C ILE A 430 -7.38 -19.44 16.05
N VAL A 431 -6.56 -18.57 16.66
CA VAL A 431 -6.94 -17.22 17.12
C VAL A 431 -6.02 -16.23 16.41
N THR A 432 -6.59 -15.18 15.80
CA THR A 432 -5.84 -14.05 15.23
C THR A 432 -5.44 -13.07 16.32
N VAL A 433 -4.21 -12.53 16.23
CA VAL A 433 -3.71 -11.47 17.13
C VAL A 433 -3.34 -10.25 16.29
N ASN A 434 -3.89 -9.07 16.60
CA ASN A 434 -3.56 -7.82 15.93
C ASN A 434 -2.34 -7.12 16.55
N SER A 435 -1.87 -5.99 15.97
CA SER A 435 -0.64 -5.33 16.39
C SER A 435 -0.73 -4.56 17.71
N VAL A 436 -1.91 -4.47 18.30
CA VAL A 436 -2.11 -3.95 19.67
C VAL A 436 -2.36 -5.06 20.69
N GLY A 437 -2.23 -6.33 20.29
CA GLY A 437 -2.34 -7.49 21.17
C GLY A 437 -3.76 -7.99 21.42
N LYS A 438 -4.77 -7.44 20.72
CA LYS A 438 -6.15 -7.95 20.81
C LYS A 438 -6.29 -9.27 20.05
N GLN A 439 -7.11 -10.16 20.60
CA GLN A 439 -7.34 -11.50 20.07
C GLN A 439 -8.75 -11.62 19.51
N SER A 440 -8.88 -12.33 18.40
CA SER A 440 -10.16 -12.72 17.83
C SER A 440 -10.85 -13.78 18.70
N PRO A 441 -12.15 -14.02 18.50
CA PRO A 441 -12.72 -15.31 18.85
C PRO A 441 -11.96 -16.44 18.16
N PRO A 442 -11.89 -17.64 18.75
CA PRO A 442 -11.29 -18.81 18.09
C PRO A 442 -12.04 -19.15 16.79
N SER A 443 -11.32 -19.71 15.81
CA SER A 443 -11.94 -20.35 14.65
C SER A 443 -12.90 -21.46 15.03
N GLN A 444 -13.72 -21.94 14.12
CA GLN A 444 -14.36 -23.24 14.27
C GLN A 444 -13.30 -24.33 14.47
N GLY A 445 -13.61 -25.35 15.27
CA GLY A 445 -12.71 -26.44 15.57
C GLY A 445 -12.52 -27.37 14.37
N ALA A 446 -11.29 -27.83 14.15
CA ALA A 446 -10.95 -28.89 13.20
C ALA A 446 -10.54 -30.14 13.99
N ALA A 447 -11.40 -31.17 13.99
CA ALA A 447 -11.11 -32.43 14.63
C ALA A 447 -10.38 -33.39 13.70
N ILE A 448 -9.43 -34.17 14.23
CA ILE A 448 -8.68 -35.20 13.51
C ILE A 448 -8.40 -36.40 14.41
N GLY A 449 -8.29 -37.56 13.82
CA GLY A 449 -8.10 -38.82 14.56
C GLY A 449 -9.42 -39.56 14.82
N ARG A 450 -9.35 -40.79 15.29
CA ARG A 450 -10.49 -41.66 15.61
C ARG A 450 -10.76 -41.71 17.11
#